data_b74a1226d4b2aeddbc440248887cd339
#
_entry.id   b74a1226d4b2aeddbc440248887cd339
#
_cell.length_a   1.000
_cell.length_b   1.000
_cell.length_c   1.000
_cell.angle_alpha   90.00
_cell.angle_beta   90.00
_cell.angle_gamma   90.00
#
_symmetry.space_group_name_H-M   'P 1'
#
loop_
_entity.id
_entity.type
_entity.pdbx_description
1 polymer ?
#
loop_
_entity_poly.entity_id
_entity_poly.type
_entity_poly.pdbx_seq_one_letter_code
_entity_poly.pdbx_strand_id
1 'polypeptide(L)'
;MKHCDACNVDFTGDMARCPLCQNELHGETSPAAFPAQQIYLRPRRLAVEIITFVTGAILLLHVFFSYLFSWPIPIASASAAALIISVLFINSAILHAPRPLRLMFRYFYIMLAIALVWFVATMNHVVTMFVIPITCLVSLVFDVVLLIVLRAKAIDQYAKYLAFDIVAGLLPLTFIPLGWAPWDVLVMVSGLVSLLAVSYTHLTLPTNSL
;
A
#
# COMPACT_ATOMS: atom_id res chain seq x y z
N MET A 1 -28.87 -31.48 -11.71
CA MET A 1 -29.48 -30.36 -10.97
C MET A 1 -30.28 -30.89 -9.80
N LYS A 2 -30.18 -30.29 -8.63
CA LYS A 2 -30.95 -30.71 -7.46
C LYS A 2 -32.18 -29.82 -7.35
N HIS A 3 -33.34 -30.44 -7.08
CA HIS A 3 -34.63 -29.77 -6.97
C HIS A 3 -35.11 -29.68 -5.52
N CYS A 4 -35.69 -28.54 -5.15
CA CYS A 4 -36.35 -28.38 -3.87
C CYS A 4 -37.87 -28.38 -4.06
N ASP A 5 -38.55 -29.44 -3.62
CA ASP A 5 -40.01 -29.56 -3.77
C ASP A 5 -40.80 -28.54 -2.99
N ALA A 6 -40.28 -28.08 -1.85
CA ALA A 6 -40.93 -27.09 -1.02
C ALA A 6 -40.88 -25.64 -1.59
N CYS A 7 -39.76 -25.30 -2.26
CA CYS A 7 -39.58 -23.95 -2.84
C CYS A 7 -39.81 -23.91 -4.35
N ASN A 8 -39.92 -25.08 -4.99
CA ASN A 8 -40.01 -25.29 -6.44
C ASN A 8 -38.92 -24.56 -7.22
N VAL A 9 -37.64 -24.73 -6.76
CA VAL A 9 -36.44 -24.10 -7.34
C VAL A 9 -35.39 -25.16 -7.59
N ASP A 10 -34.69 -25.03 -8.74
CA ASP A 10 -33.56 -25.88 -9.11
C ASP A 10 -32.23 -25.21 -8.68
N PHE A 11 -31.35 -26.05 -8.13
CA PHE A 11 -30.03 -25.62 -7.68
C PHE A 11 -28.91 -26.34 -8.44
N THR A 12 -27.88 -25.60 -8.82
CA THR A 12 -26.64 -26.15 -9.37
C THR A 12 -25.59 -26.27 -8.28
N GLY A 13 -24.76 -27.30 -8.35
CA GLY A 13 -23.71 -27.57 -7.39
C GLY A 13 -23.99 -28.75 -6.47
N ASP A 14 -23.14 -28.94 -5.47
CA ASP A 14 -23.20 -30.06 -4.53
C ASP A 14 -23.72 -29.62 -3.14
N MET A 15 -24.94 -29.11 -3.12
CA MET A 15 -25.61 -28.75 -1.87
C MET A 15 -26.51 -29.90 -1.40
N ALA A 16 -26.44 -30.22 -0.11
CA ALA A 16 -27.29 -31.27 0.49
C ALA A 16 -28.66 -30.71 0.92
N ARG A 17 -28.75 -29.41 1.26
CA ARG A 17 -29.97 -28.78 1.73
C ARG A 17 -30.26 -27.48 0.99
N CYS A 18 -31.53 -27.15 0.84
CA CYS A 18 -31.98 -25.90 0.24
C CYS A 18 -31.55 -24.69 1.08
N PRO A 19 -30.89 -23.69 0.51
CA PRO A 19 -30.47 -22.50 1.25
C PRO A 19 -31.64 -21.60 1.68
N LEU A 20 -32.83 -21.78 1.09
CA LEU A 20 -34.03 -20.99 1.40
C LEU A 20 -34.87 -21.60 2.53
N CYS A 21 -35.16 -22.90 2.46
CA CYS A 21 -36.07 -23.57 3.41
C CYS A 21 -35.40 -24.67 4.26
N GLN A 22 -34.12 -24.95 4.06
CA GLN A 22 -33.33 -25.98 4.77
C GLN A 22 -33.80 -27.45 4.53
N ASN A 23 -34.78 -27.67 3.64
CA ASN A 23 -35.21 -29.00 3.27
C ASN A 23 -34.17 -29.72 2.42
N GLU A 24 -34.19 -31.05 2.42
CA GLU A 24 -33.30 -31.88 1.61
C GLU A 24 -33.59 -31.67 0.11
N LEU A 25 -32.52 -31.62 -0.68
CA LEU A 25 -32.60 -31.46 -2.12
C LEU A 25 -32.52 -32.85 -2.81
N HIS A 26 -33.43 -33.08 -3.73
CA HIS A 26 -33.49 -34.30 -4.53
C HIS A 26 -32.90 -34.08 -5.92
N GLY A 27 -32.16 -35.06 -6.45
CA GLY A 27 -31.60 -35.06 -7.80
C GLY A 27 -30.09 -35.25 -7.86
N GLU A 28 -29.56 -35.25 -9.07
CA GLU A 28 -28.13 -35.45 -9.32
C GLU A 28 -27.32 -34.15 -9.15
N THR A 29 -26.10 -34.33 -8.62
CA THR A 29 -25.14 -33.22 -8.52
C THR A 29 -24.78 -32.73 -9.92
N SER A 30 -24.83 -31.41 -10.12
CA SER A 30 -24.36 -30.78 -11.36
C SER A 30 -23.13 -29.90 -11.07
N PRO A 31 -22.25 -29.68 -12.05
CA PRO A 31 -21.14 -28.80 -11.86
C PRO A 31 -21.64 -27.38 -11.48
N ALA A 32 -20.93 -26.71 -10.58
CA ALA A 32 -21.28 -25.37 -10.15
C ALA A 32 -21.33 -24.42 -11.35
N ALA A 33 -22.39 -23.60 -11.45
CA ALA A 33 -22.58 -22.66 -12.55
C ALA A 33 -21.51 -21.54 -12.57
N PHE A 34 -20.85 -21.32 -11.42
CA PHE A 34 -19.79 -20.33 -11.32
C PHE A 34 -18.44 -21.03 -11.14
N PRO A 35 -17.41 -20.62 -11.90
CA PRO A 35 -16.07 -21.17 -11.72
C PRO A 35 -15.59 -20.91 -10.29
N ALA A 36 -15.01 -21.95 -9.68
CA ALA A 36 -14.43 -21.82 -8.35
C ALA A 36 -13.43 -20.65 -8.30
N GLN A 37 -13.48 -19.86 -7.24
CA GLN A 37 -12.64 -18.66 -7.02
C GLN A 37 -11.12 -18.94 -7.11
N GLN A 38 -10.69 -20.18 -7.22
CA GLN A 38 -9.29 -20.59 -7.34
C GLN A 38 -8.56 -19.98 -8.55
N ILE A 39 -9.28 -19.59 -9.62
CA ILE A 39 -8.67 -18.98 -10.81
C ILE A 39 -8.03 -17.63 -10.49
N TYR A 40 -8.59 -16.89 -9.54
CA TYR A 40 -8.07 -15.56 -9.15
C TYR A 40 -6.92 -15.61 -8.12
N LEU A 41 -6.70 -16.71 -7.45
CA LEU A 41 -5.64 -16.85 -6.46
C LEU A 41 -4.28 -17.22 -7.08
N ARG A 42 -4.25 -17.90 -8.23
CA ARG A 42 -3.01 -18.27 -8.92
C ARG A 42 -2.14 -17.08 -9.31
N PRO A 43 -2.64 -16.04 -10.00
CA PRO A 43 -1.79 -14.90 -10.37
C PRO A 43 -1.29 -14.11 -9.17
N ARG A 44 -2.06 -14.04 -8.07
CA ARG A 44 -1.62 -13.37 -6.85
C ARG A 44 -0.49 -14.13 -6.14
N ARG A 45 -0.55 -15.45 -6.07
CA ARG A 45 0.52 -16.28 -5.49
C ARG A 45 1.79 -16.18 -6.32
N LEU A 46 1.69 -16.26 -7.64
CA LEU A 46 2.83 -16.09 -8.54
C LEU A 46 3.49 -14.70 -8.34
N ALA A 47 2.71 -13.64 -8.23
CA ALA A 47 3.23 -12.30 -7.97
C ALA A 47 4.01 -12.22 -6.64
N VAL A 48 3.48 -12.85 -5.57
CA VAL A 48 4.16 -12.93 -4.28
C VAL A 48 5.47 -13.71 -4.37
N GLU A 49 5.48 -14.84 -5.08
CA GLU A 49 6.67 -15.64 -5.28
C GLU A 49 7.76 -14.87 -6.03
N ILE A 50 7.39 -14.18 -7.12
CA ILE A 50 8.31 -13.33 -7.90
C ILE A 50 8.86 -12.19 -7.03
N ILE A 51 8.01 -11.45 -6.32
CA ILE A 51 8.42 -10.34 -5.47
C ILE A 51 9.36 -10.82 -4.37
N THR A 52 9.05 -11.94 -3.72
CA THR A 52 9.88 -12.52 -2.67
C THR A 52 11.24 -12.96 -3.20
N PHE A 53 11.27 -13.60 -4.38
CA PHE A 53 12.51 -14.00 -5.03
C PHE A 53 13.39 -12.80 -5.40
N VAL A 54 12.81 -11.80 -6.08
CA VAL A 54 13.53 -10.57 -6.48
C VAL A 54 14.09 -9.84 -5.24
N THR A 55 13.30 -9.75 -4.19
CA THR A 55 13.77 -9.10 -2.95
C THR A 55 14.86 -9.91 -2.24
N GLY A 56 14.76 -11.23 -2.24
CA GLY A 56 15.85 -12.08 -1.76
C GLY A 56 17.16 -11.82 -2.50
N ALA A 57 17.09 -11.70 -3.83
CA ALA A 57 18.27 -11.34 -4.63
C ALA A 57 18.81 -9.93 -4.30
N ILE A 58 17.92 -8.93 -4.13
CA ILE A 58 18.31 -7.57 -3.73
C ILE A 58 18.94 -7.58 -2.33
N LEU A 59 18.41 -8.34 -1.38
CA LEU A 59 18.98 -8.48 -0.04
C LEU A 59 20.40 -9.08 -0.06
N LEU A 60 20.60 -10.12 -0.86
CA LEU A 60 21.95 -10.73 -1.04
C LEU A 60 22.93 -9.71 -1.61
N LEU A 61 22.54 -8.98 -2.65
CA LEU A 61 23.34 -7.90 -3.22
C LEU A 61 23.62 -6.80 -2.20
N HIS A 62 22.61 -6.42 -1.41
CA HIS A 62 22.75 -5.41 -0.36
C HIS A 62 23.77 -5.82 0.70
N VAL A 63 23.72 -7.06 1.19
CA VAL A 63 24.71 -7.59 2.14
C VAL A 63 26.10 -7.62 1.52
N PHE A 64 26.23 -8.08 0.27
CA PHE A 64 27.50 -8.11 -0.45
C PHE A 64 28.10 -6.71 -0.61
N PHE A 65 27.32 -5.73 -1.07
CA PHE A 65 27.79 -4.35 -1.23
C PHE A 65 28.09 -3.68 0.12
N SER A 66 27.28 -3.93 1.15
CA SER A 66 27.56 -3.43 2.50
C SER A 66 28.88 -3.91 3.04
N TYR A 67 29.21 -5.17 2.77
CA TYR A 67 30.50 -5.74 3.13
C TYR A 67 31.65 -5.13 2.28
N LEU A 68 31.47 -5.03 0.97
CA LEU A 68 32.49 -4.53 0.04
C LEU A 68 32.84 -3.07 0.30
N PHE A 69 31.85 -2.23 0.59
CA PHE A 69 32.03 -0.80 0.85
C PHE A 69 32.21 -0.47 2.33
N SER A 70 32.31 -1.48 3.20
CA SER A 70 32.48 -1.32 4.64
C SER A 70 31.46 -0.37 5.27
N TRP A 71 30.19 -0.51 4.89
CA TRP A 71 29.13 0.33 5.44
C TRP A 71 29.00 0.14 6.95
N PRO A 72 28.70 1.21 7.71
CA PRO A 72 28.45 1.08 9.14
C PRO A 72 27.33 0.08 9.42
N ILE A 73 27.55 -0.86 10.34
CA ILE A 73 26.60 -1.93 10.68
C ILE A 73 25.18 -1.41 10.96
N PRO A 74 24.96 -0.28 11.70
CA PRO A 74 23.62 0.24 11.93
C PRO A 74 22.89 0.64 10.65
N ILE A 75 23.59 1.20 9.66
CA ILE A 75 23.00 1.62 8.39
C ILE A 75 22.65 0.41 7.55
N ALA A 76 23.57 -0.56 7.45
CA ALA A 76 23.37 -1.79 6.70
C ALA A 76 22.22 -2.64 7.27
N SER A 77 22.15 -2.78 8.59
CA SER A 77 21.08 -3.56 9.24
C SER A 77 19.72 -2.91 9.10
N ALA A 78 19.64 -1.60 9.21
CA ALA A 78 18.37 -0.88 9.15
C ALA A 78 17.82 -0.82 7.72
N SER A 79 18.66 -0.64 6.70
CA SER A 79 18.21 -0.71 5.30
C SER A 79 17.76 -2.13 4.92
N ALA A 80 18.46 -3.17 5.41
CA ALA A 80 17.99 -4.55 5.24
C ALA A 80 16.66 -4.81 5.94
N ALA A 81 16.48 -4.33 7.17
CA ALA A 81 15.21 -4.43 7.90
C ALA A 81 14.07 -3.72 7.18
N ALA A 82 14.30 -2.52 6.63
CA ALA A 82 13.32 -1.77 5.85
C ALA A 82 12.89 -2.54 4.60
N LEU A 83 13.82 -3.18 3.87
CA LEU A 83 13.50 -4.03 2.73
C LEU A 83 12.63 -5.24 3.14
N ILE A 84 12.98 -5.93 4.22
CA ILE A 84 12.23 -7.10 4.71
C ILE A 84 10.81 -6.68 5.10
N ILE A 85 10.66 -5.61 5.89
CA ILE A 85 9.35 -5.10 6.32
C ILE A 85 8.51 -4.72 5.09
N SER A 86 9.12 -4.05 4.10
CA SER A 86 8.45 -3.64 2.85
C SER A 86 7.88 -4.84 2.11
N VAL A 87 8.65 -5.90 1.96
CA VAL A 87 8.21 -7.11 1.25
C VAL A 87 7.15 -7.87 2.00
N LEU A 88 7.30 -8.05 3.30
CA LEU A 88 6.27 -8.68 4.12
C LEU A 88 4.93 -7.93 4.02
N PHE A 89 5.00 -6.60 4.00
CA PHE A 89 3.83 -5.76 3.87
C PHE A 89 3.19 -5.86 2.48
N ILE A 90 3.98 -5.77 1.40
CA ILE A 90 3.50 -5.88 0.02
C ILE A 90 2.89 -7.28 -0.22
N ASN A 91 3.54 -8.33 0.25
CA ASN A 91 3.02 -9.70 0.12
C ASN A 91 1.70 -9.88 0.89
N SER A 92 1.61 -9.35 2.10
CA SER A 92 0.36 -9.32 2.87
C SER A 92 -0.74 -8.54 2.15
N ALA A 93 -0.38 -7.42 1.52
CA ALA A 93 -1.28 -6.61 0.71
C ALA A 93 -1.89 -7.40 -0.45
N ILE A 94 -1.04 -8.09 -1.22
CA ILE A 94 -1.44 -8.84 -2.40
C ILE A 94 -2.35 -10.02 -2.01
N LEU A 95 -2.04 -10.72 -0.91
CA LEU A 95 -2.76 -11.91 -0.50
C LEU A 95 -4.09 -11.63 0.20
N HIS A 96 -4.13 -10.64 1.09
CA HIS A 96 -5.23 -10.51 2.07
C HIS A 96 -6.07 -9.24 1.92
N ALA A 97 -5.62 -8.23 1.17
CA ALA A 97 -6.34 -6.95 1.17
C ALA A 97 -7.46 -6.88 0.15
N PRO A 98 -8.71 -6.70 0.58
CA PRO A 98 -9.81 -6.36 -0.33
C PRO A 98 -9.69 -4.94 -0.89
N ARG A 99 -8.86 -4.08 -0.27
CA ARG A 99 -8.65 -2.67 -0.63
C ARG A 99 -7.16 -2.32 -0.56
N PRO A 100 -6.39 -2.57 -1.61
CA PRO A 100 -4.92 -2.42 -1.62
C PRO A 100 -4.47 -1.00 -1.26
N LEU A 101 -5.22 0.02 -1.68
CA LEU A 101 -4.94 1.43 -1.39
C LEU A 101 -4.83 1.75 0.10
N ARG A 102 -5.81 1.34 0.90
CA ARG A 102 -5.79 1.59 2.35
C ARG A 102 -4.57 0.98 3.03
N LEU A 103 -4.08 -0.11 2.46
CA LEU A 103 -2.91 -0.79 2.97
C LEU A 103 -1.62 -0.07 2.56
N MET A 104 -1.55 0.46 1.32
CA MET A 104 -0.42 1.27 0.84
C MET A 104 -0.22 2.52 1.70
N PHE A 105 -1.31 3.23 2.06
CA PHE A 105 -1.24 4.35 2.99
C PHE A 105 -0.65 3.96 4.35
N ARG A 106 -1.14 2.88 4.94
CA ARG A 106 -0.58 2.38 6.21
C ARG A 106 0.91 2.08 6.08
N TYR A 107 1.33 1.54 4.95
CA TYR A 107 2.74 1.28 4.68
C TYR A 107 3.57 2.56 4.69
N PHE A 108 3.17 3.60 3.98
CA PHE A 108 3.89 4.87 3.95
C PHE A 108 4.00 5.49 5.33
N TYR A 109 2.93 5.50 6.13
CA TYR A 109 2.98 6.01 7.50
C TYR A 109 3.88 5.20 8.41
N ILE A 110 3.90 3.87 8.28
CA ILE A 110 4.82 3.02 9.04
C ILE A 110 6.26 3.33 8.64
N MET A 111 6.56 3.46 7.35
CA MET A 111 7.90 3.81 6.87
C MET A 111 8.33 5.20 7.35
N LEU A 112 7.44 6.17 7.31
CA LEU A 112 7.69 7.52 7.84
C LEU A 112 7.96 7.49 9.35
N ALA A 113 7.17 6.75 10.11
CA ALA A 113 7.36 6.59 11.55
C ALA A 113 8.70 5.91 11.88
N ILE A 114 9.07 4.85 11.15
CA ILE A 114 10.36 4.18 11.30
C ILE A 114 11.52 5.14 10.99
N ALA A 115 11.41 5.94 9.91
CA ALA A 115 12.42 6.91 9.55
C ALA A 115 12.58 7.99 10.63
N LEU A 116 11.48 8.48 11.20
CA LEU A 116 11.51 9.45 12.31
C LEU A 116 12.15 8.85 13.57
N VAL A 117 11.76 7.64 13.97
CA VAL A 117 12.36 6.95 15.12
C VAL A 117 13.85 6.74 14.88
N TRP A 118 14.23 6.35 13.68
CA TRP A 118 15.64 6.19 13.34
C TRP A 118 16.41 7.50 13.43
N PHE A 119 15.85 8.59 12.88
CA PHE A 119 16.46 9.91 13.02
C PHE A 119 16.69 10.28 14.49
N VAL A 120 15.66 10.12 15.34
CA VAL A 120 15.77 10.43 16.77
C VAL A 120 16.82 9.55 17.47
N ALA A 121 16.93 8.29 17.08
CA ALA A 121 17.89 7.36 17.68
C ALA A 121 19.34 7.61 17.25
N THR A 122 19.57 8.06 16.02
CA THR A 122 20.94 8.19 15.45
C THR A 122 21.37 9.63 15.22
N MET A 123 20.44 10.59 15.24
CA MET A 123 20.64 12.00 14.85
C MET A 123 21.32 12.15 13.49
N ASN A 124 21.09 11.17 12.59
CA ASN A 124 21.69 11.16 11.26
C ASN A 124 20.92 12.07 10.31
N HIS A 125 21.53 13.19 9.94
CA HIS A 125 20.93 14.18 9.05
C HIS A 125 20.60 13.65 7.64
N VAL A 126 21.20 12.55 7.20
CA VAL A 126 20.86 11.91 5.92
C VAL A 126 19.38 11.46 5.91
N VAL A 127 18.85 11.06 7.04
CA VAL A 127 17.44 10.63 7.16
C VAL A 127 16.50 11.82 6.93
N THR A 128 16.78 12.98 7.53
CA THR A 128 15.94 14.18 7.40
C THR A 128 16.10 14.86 6.05
N MET A 129 17.30 14.80 5.45
CA MET A 129 17.57 15.43 4.15
C MET A 129 17.04 14.62 2.97
N PHE A 130 17.07 13.27 3.05
CA PHE A 130 16.76 12.41 1.92
C PHE A 130 15.62 11.43 2.21
N VAL A 131 15.70 10.63 3.26
CA VAL A 131 14.77 9.50 3.46
C VAL A 131 13.36 10.01 3.68
N ILE A 132 13.16 10.95 4.60
CA ILE A 132 11.83 11.47 4.95
C ILE A 132 11.22 12.24 3.77
N PRO A 133 11.90 13.23 3.13
CA PRO A 133 11.34 13.97 2.00
C PRO A 133 11.03 13.06 0.79
N ILE A 134 11.91 12.10 0.46
CA ILE A 134 11.65 11.15 -0.63
C ILE A 134 10.42 10.29 -0.32
N THR A 135 10.29 9.79 0.90
CA THR A 135 9.12 8.98 1.29
C THR A 135 7.83 9.78 1.15
N CYS A 136 7.81 11.04 1.59
CA CYS A 136 6.65 11.93 1.45
C CYS A 136 6.34 12.24 -0.03
N LEU A 137 7.35 12.52 -0.84
CA LEU A 137 7.18 12.77 -2.28
C LEU A 137 6.62 11.55 -3.02
N VAL A 138 7.16 10.37 -2.74
CA VAL A 138 6.71 9.11 -3.38
C VAL A 138 5.26 8.82 -3.00
N SER A 139 4.88 8.99 -1.73
CA SER A 139 3.49 8.83 -1.28
C SER A 139 2.56 9.78 -2.03
N LEU A 140 2.89 11.06 -2.07
CA LEU A 140 2.08 12.10 -2.69
C LEU A 140 1.92 11.90 -4.21
N VAL A 141 3.01 11.57 -4.92
CA VAL A 141 2.97 11.26 -6.35
C VAL A 141 2.10 10.03 -6.62
N PHE A 142 2.24 9.01 -5.78
CA PHE A 142 1.43 7.80 -5.88
C PHE A 142 -0.06 8.10 -5.74
N ASP A 143 -0.46 8.95 -4.79
CA ASP A 143 -1.84 9.36 -4.59
C ASP A 143 -2.40 10.17 -5.76
N VAL A 144 -1.62 11.11 -6.29
CA VAL A 144 -2.01 11.90 -7.46
C VAL A 144 -2.22 10.98 -8.68
N VAL A 145 -1.30 10.05 -8.92
CA VAL A 145 -1.43 9.07 -10.02
C VAL A 145 -2.68 8.22 -9.84
N LEU A 146 -2.96 7.76 -8.62
CA LEU A 146 -4.16 6.98 -8.35
C LEU A 146 -5.45 7.76 -8.57
N LEU A 147 -5.51 9.02 -8.15
CA LEU A 147 -6.65 9.90 -8.42
C LEU A 147 -6.91 10.05 -9.93
N ILE A 148 -5.85 10.21 -10.71
CA ILE A 148 -5.94 10.32 -12.16
C ILE A 148 -6.45 9.00 -12.78
N VAL A 149 -5.91 7.85 -12.35
CA VAL A 149 -6.23 6.53 -12.91
C VAL A 149 -7.65 6.07 -12.53
N LEU A 150 -8.06 6.28 -11.29
CA LEU A 150 -9.34 5.79 -10.78
C LEU A 150 -10.56 6.66 -11.15
N ARG A 151 -10.33 7.82 -11.79
CA ARG A 151 -11.38 8.79 -12.20
C ARG A 151 -12.49 8.98 -11.17
N ALA A 152 -12.75 10.20 -10.80
CA ALA A 152 -13.93 10.82 -10.13
C ALA A 152 -14.86 9.99 -9.21
N LYS A 153 -15.10 8.70 -9.46
CA LYS A 153 -16.05 7.88 -8.66
C LYS A 153 -15.62 7.54 -7.23
N ALA A 154 -14.35 7.80 -6.90
CA ALA A 154 -13.77 7.45 -5.61
C ALA A 154 -13.19 8.66 -4.86
N ILE A 155 -13.39 9.88 -5.34
CA ILE A 155 -12.77 11.11 -4.81
C ILE A 155 -13.05 11.27 -3.31
N ASP A 156 -14.28 11.08 -2.85
CA ASP A 156 -14.66 11.24 -1.44
C ASP A 156 -13.92 10.30 -0.50
N GLN A 157 -13.58 9.10 -0.98
CA GLN A 157 -12.84 8.12 -0.18
C GLN A 157 -11.33 8.40 -0.14
N TYR A 158 -10.79 9.05 -1.18
CA TYR A 158 -9.36 9.32 -1.36
C TYR A 158 -8.93 10.71 -0.92
N ALA A 159 -9.83 11.70 -0.95
CA ALA A 159 -9.54 13.08 -0.56
C ALA A 159 -8.92 13.19 0.84
N LYS A 160 -9.40 12.38 1.79
CA LYS A 160 -8.84 12.36 3.15
C LYS A 160 -7.39 11.85 3.19
N TYR A 161 -7.03 10.85 2.36
CA TYR A 161 -5.67 10.33 2.31
C TYR A 161 -4.73 11.35 1.68
N LEU A 162 -5.15 11.96 0.57
CA LEU A 162 -4.42 13.04 -0.06
C LEU A 162 -4.18 14.23 0.90
N ALA A 163 -5.20 14.60 1.70
CA ALA A 163 -5.04 15.64 2.71
C ALA A 163 -3.98 15.27 3.77
N PHE A 164 -3.97 14.02 4.21
CA PHE A 164 -2.93 13.53 5.14
C PHE A 164 -1.54 13.54 4.51
N ASP A 165 -1.40 13.14 3.25
CA ASP A 165 -0.11 13.11 2.55
C ASP A 165 0.42 14.53 2.26
N ILE A 166 -0.46 15.48 2.00
CA ILE A 166 -0.10 16.89 1.92
C ILE A 166 0.50 17.37 3.25
N VAL A 167 -0.18 17.08 4.36
CA VAL A 167 0.31 17.46 5.70
C VAL A 167 1.64 16.76 6.00
N ALA A 168 1.76 15.47 5.69
CA ALA A 168 3.00 14.73 5.85
C ALA A 168 4.13 15.30 4.99
N GLY A 169 3.84 15.75 3.76
CA GLY A 169 4.82 16.36 2.86
C GLY A 169 5.28 17.75 3.28
N LEU A 170 4.52 18.45 4.14
CA LEU A 170 4.93 19.70 4.77
C LEU A 170 5.81 19.48 6.01
N LEU A 171 5.73 18.29 6.63
CA LEU A 171 6.49 17.96 7.84
C LEU A 171 8.02 18.19 7.67
N PRO A 172 8.67 17.79 6.56
CA PRO A 172 10.10 18.03 6.38
C PRO A 172 10.51 19.51 6.47
N LEU A 173 9.63 20.45 6.10
CA LEU A 173 9.94 21.89 6.20
C LEU A 173 10.24 22.33 7.64
N THR A 174 9.70 21.64 8.65
CA THR A 174 9.99 21.93 10.05
C THR A 174 11.43 21.62 10.44
N PHE A 175 12.13 20.79 9.66
CA PHE A 175 13.53 20.44 9.93
C PHE A 175 14.51 21.58 9.60
N ILE A 176 14.12 22.51 8.70
CA ILE A 176 14.97 23.68 8.34
C ILE A 176 15.21 24.57 9.55
N PRO A 177 14.19 25.12 10.24
CA PRO A 177 14.39 26.00 11.39
C PRO A 177 15.00 25.26 12.60
N LEU A 178 14.86 23.94 12.68
CA LEU A 178 15.47 23.12 13.73
C LEU A 178 16.96 22.81 13.45
N GLY A 179 17.49 23.16 12.29
CA GLY A 179 18.86 22.87 11.88
C GLY A 179 19.12 21.39 11.60
N TRP A 180 18.06 20.59 11.41
CA TRP A 180 18.15 19.15 11.16
C TRP A 180 18.32 18.77 9.68
N ALA A 181 18.21 19.75 8.79
CA ALA A 181 18.42 19.60 7.36
C ALA A 181 19.45 20.62 6.86
N PRO A 182 20.76 20.37 7.01
CA PRO A 182 21.80 21.27 6.55
C PRO A 182 21.83 21.45 5.02
N TRP A 183 21.26 20.50 4.26
CA TRP A 183 21.01 20.62 2.83
C TRP A 183 19.50 20.47 2.57
N ASP A 184 18.86 21.56 2.23
CA ASP A 184 17.40 21.72 2.30
C ASP A 184 16.66 21.61 0.95
N VAL A 185 17.40 21.45 -0.17
CA VAL A 185 16.80 21.43 -1.52
C VAL A 185 15.67 20.42 -1.64
N LEU A 186 15.89 19.18 -1.22
CA LEU A 186 14.89 18.12 -1.33
C LEU A 186 13.71 18.33 -0.36
N VAL A 187 14.00 18.90 0.80
CA VAL A 187 13.00 19.30 1.79
C VAL A 187 12.10 20.40 1.22
N MET A 188 12.69 21.43 0.58
CA MET A 188 11.94 22.49 -0.10
C MET A 188 11.11 21.95 -1.26
N VAL A 189 11.66 21.04 -2.07
CA VAL A 189 10.91 20.40 -3.16
C VAL A 189 9.72 19.63 -2.62
N SER A 190 9.86 18.85 -1.53
CA SER A 190 8.75 18.16 -0.89
C SER A 190 7.64 19.11 -0.44
N GLY A 191 8.01 20.20 0.21
CA GLY A 191 7.06 21.23 0.64
C GLY A 191 6.35 21.92 -0.54
N LEU A 192 7.11 22.27 -1.60
CA LEU A 192 6.56 22.90 -2.80
C LEU A 192 5.54 21.99 -3.50
N VAL A 193 5.88 20.73 -3.71
CA VAL A 193 4.99 19.74 -4.35
C VAL A 193 3.73 19.54 -3.50
N SER A 194 3.86 19.52 -2.18
CA SER A 194 2.70 19.44 -1.27
C SER A 194 1.79 20.65 -1.38
N LEU A 195 2.35 21.88 -1.45
CA LEU A 195 1.57 23.11 -1.67
C LEU A 195 0.88 23.13 -3.03
N LEU A 196 1.55 22.66 -4.09
CA LEU A 196 0.93 22.52 -5.42
C LEU A 196 -0.22 21.51 -5.40
N ALA A 197 -0.10 20.41 -4.65
CA ALA A 197 -1.18 19.46 -4.48
C ALA A 197 -2.40 20.06 -3.75
N VAL A 198 -2.19 20.95 -2.77
CA VAL A 198 -3.28 21.72 -2.14
C VAL A 198 -4.02 22.56 -3.17
N SER A 199 -3.26 23.31 -3.99
CA SER A 199 -3.86 24.19 -5.01
C SER A 199 -4.68 23.37 -6.02
N TYR A 200 -4.18 22.21 -6.43
CA TYR A 200 -4.89 21.32 -7.33
C TYR A 200 -6.19 20.77 -6.70
N THR A 201 -6.16 20.36 -5.44
CA THR A 201 -7.36 19.86 -4.76
C THR A 201 -8.43 20.93 -4.58
N HIS A 202 -8.05 22.17 -4.27
CA HIS A 202 -8.99 23.28 -4.20
C HIS A 202 -9.67 23.61 -5.54
N LEU A 203 -8.95 23.42 -6.66
CA LEU A 203 -9.49 23.68 -7.99
C LEU A 203 -10.39 22.55 -8.52
N THR A 204 -10.14 21.30 -8.10
CA THR A 204 -10.80 20.10 -8.65
C THR A 204 -11.93 19.55 -7.79
N LEU A 205 -11.94 19.84 -6.49
CA LEU A 205 -13.07 19.47 -5.64
C LEU A 205 -14.21 20.47 -5.85
N PRO A 206 -15.38 20.03 -6.37
CA PRO A 206 -16.51 20.90 -6.52
C PRO A 206 -16.96 21.42 -5.15
N THR A 207 -17.09 22.74 -5.02
CA THR A 207 -17.56 23.46 -3.83
C THR A 207 -19.02 23.15 -3.44
N ASN A 208 -19.66 22.16 -4.05
CA ASN A 208 -21.06 21.82 -3.93
C ASN A 208 -21.34 20.62 -3.02
N SER A 209 -20.62 20.46 -1.94
CA SER A 209 -20.96 19.48 -0.89
C SER A 209 -21.07 20.15 0.48
N LEU A 210 -21.85 21.26 0.52
CA LEU A 210 -22.43 21.80 1.76
C LEU A 210 -23.93 21.73 1.68
#